data_fa00821c6359ab936b0fd76c1b8cfe7d
#
_entry.id   fa00821c6359ab936b0fd76c1b8cfe7d
#
_cell.length_a   1.000
_cell.length_b   1.000
_cell.length_c   1.000
_cell.angle_alpha   90.00
_cell.angle_beta   90.00
_cell.angle_gamma   90.00
#
_symmetry.space_group_name_H-M   'P 1'
#
loop_
_entity.id
_entity.type
_entity.pdbx_description
1 polymer ?
#
loop_
_entity_poly.entity_id
_entity_poly.type
_entity_poly.pdbx_seq_one_letter_code
_entity_poly.pdbx_strand_id
1 'polypeptide(L)'
;MKGRKVGALGLLITLWLGLGVPQSNAQNGEEIRNVVLMITDGTSLPTVSLARWYQRMLHPEMRHLNIDPYLCGTVITFCSDAPTGDSAPTTSCYVNGMPSNTGFVSTYPRDAGASNLVPVDTARQYAPLVTLLEAARLERGMRTGLVVTCQFPHATPADCSAHGPKRTDYARLAKQMVHNHLDVVIGGGTGYLDSSMANHLHRQGYEVLQDDLQGLRRSHSQRMWALFNPKDLPYELDRDSSRYPSLAESTRIALKKLSDGNPKGFFLMVEGSKVDWAAHDNDLAALPTEFLGFDAACHEVLEFAKRDGHTAVIITADHGNSGVSIGRQSWPLYDEYSKEELFGQLMRFRHTGEWLAKALESTPPARLDSLFQLHCGFTLTDNDREALYLNRNYGLSPIPTSERMAKDSVLYRTKLARTISTIMSARTPIAFTTHGHTAEKVFLACYHPGGKTPKGVIYNTDLHRYMAGLLGWPNGVDALNQKYFIPHPTLFKGLKTRILHGDKKGVAILEVKSSKHTLRAYENVDWVELDGQRVEVGSLVVFSPERQLFYGPRPMRALVE
;
A
#
# COMPACT_ATOMS: atom_id res chain seq x y z
N MET A 1 5.55 -19.28 -88.31
CA MET A 1 6.71 -18.79 -89.09
C MET A 1 7.33 -17.62 -88.45
N LYS A 2 8.63 -17.69 -88.14
CA LYS A 2 9.71 -16.68 -88.06
C LYS A 2 9.40 -15.46 -87.16
N GLY A 3 10.25 -14.98 -86.28
CA GLY A 3 11.67 -15.25 -86.08
C GLY A 3 12.19 -14.45 -84.88
N ARG A 4 13.19 -14.97 -84.25
CA ARG A 4 13.97 -14.44 -83.14
C ARG A 4 14.60 -13.07 -83.47
N LYS A 5 14.71 -12.19 -82.42
CA LYS A 5 15.94 -11.41 -82.25
C LYS A 5 16.24 -11.19 -80.77
N VAL A 6 17.44 -11.57 -80.41
CA VAL A 6 18.17 -11.42 -79.13
C VAL A 6 18.64 -9.98 -79.06
N GLY A 7 18.49 -9.34 -77.93
CA GLY A 7 19.02 -8.02 -77.63
C GLY A 7 19.66 -7.97 -76.26
N ALA A 8 20.90 -7.62 -76.20
CA ALA A 8 21.88 -7.73 -75.13
C ALA A 8 21.51 -7.04 -73.83
N LEU A 9 21.84 -7.74 -72.76
CA LEU A 9 21.75 -7.29 -71.35
C LEU A 9 22.95 -6.41 -71.02
N GLY A 10 22.74 -5.12 -70.87
CA GLY A 10 23.74 -4.20 -70.34
C GLY A 10 23.76 -4.22 -68.80
N LEU A 11 24.82 -4.71 -68.22
CA LEU A 11 25.06 -4.75 -66.79
C LEU A 11 25.47 -3.33 -66.29
N LEU A 12 24.57 -2.60 -65.64
CA LEU A 12 24.90 -1.38 -64.93
C LEU A 12 25.20 -1.75 -63.46
N ILE A 13 26.49 -1.79 -63.13
CA ILE A 13 26.96 -1.87 -61.76
C ILE A 13 26.86 -0.47 -61.16
N THR A 14 25.87 -0.22 -60.35
CA THR A 14 25.79 0.97 -59.50
C THR A 14 26.56 0.70 -58.19
N LEU A 15 27.74 1.34 -58.08
CA LEU A 15 28.48 1.43 -56.80
C LEU A 15 27.63 2.19 -55.80
N TRP A 16 27.09 1.49 -54.80
CA TRP A 16 26.54 2.09 -53.59
C TRP A 16 27.74 2.44 -52.68
N LEU A 17 28.14 3.69 -52.65
CA LEU A 17 28.96 4.26 -51.59
C LEU A 17 28.13 4.20 -50.29
N GLY A 18 28.49 3.27 -49.43
CA GLY A 18 27.91 3.16 -48.09
C GLY A 18 28.27 4.40 -47.26
N LEU A 19 27.37 5.36 -47.21
CA LEU A 19 27.32 6.28 -46.09
C LEU A 19 26.88 5.47 -44.87
N GLY A 20 27.85 5.05 -44.08
CA GLY A 20 27.62 4.47 -42.77
C GLY A 20 26.77 5.41 -41.94
N VAL A 21 25.48 5.13 -41.81
CA VAL A 21 24.65 5.69 -40.74
C VAL A 21 25.33 5.22 -39.46
N PRO A 22 25.75 6.10 -38.56
CA PRO A 22 26.25 5.65 -37.28
C PRO A 22 25.14 4.89 -36.62
N GLN A 23 25.30 3.56 -36.48
CA GLN A 23 24.50 2.80 -35.54
C GLN A 23 24.78 3.44 -34.18
N SER A 24 23.83 4.22 -33.70
CA SER A 24 23.79 4.61 -32.30
C SER A 24 23.78 3.31 -31.50
N ASN A 25 24.91 2.97 -30.86
CA ASN A 25 24.98 1.96 -29.82
C ASN A 25 24.14 2.43 -28.63
N ALA A 26 22.82 2.42 -28.78
CA ALA A 26 21.86 2.54 -27.70
C ALA A 26 21.59 1.14 -27.12
N GLN A 27 22.62 0.49 -26.61
CA GLN A 27 22.55 -0.71 -25.79
C GLN A 27 23.36 -0.55 -24.51
N ASN A 28 23.29 0.63 -23.88
CA ASN A 28 23.39 0.69 -22.44
C ASN A 28 21.96 0.58 -21.91
N GLY A 29 21.53 -0.64 -21.64
CA GLY A 29 20.34 -0.87 -20.85
C GLY A 29 20.57 -0.16 -19.51
N GLU A 30 19.88 0.96 -19.29
CA GLU A 30 20.01 1.75 -18.07
C GLU A 30 19.72 0.85 -16.89
N GLU A 31 20.73 0.67 -16.04
CA GLU A 31 20.60 -0.14 -14.83
C GLU A 31 19.57 0.51 -13.90
N ILE A 32 18.49 -0.23 -13.59
CA ILE A 32 17.51 0.22 -12.61
C ILE A 32 18.14 0.19 -11.23
N ARG A 33 18.20 1.35 -10.60
CA ARG A 33 18.70 1.54 -9.23
C ARG A 33 17.59 1.77 -8.23
N ASN A 34 16.48 2.36 -8.68
CA ASN A 34 15.36 2.70 -7.83
C ASN A 34 14.08 1.99 -8.31
N VAL A 35 13.32 1.47 -7.37
CA VAL A 35 11.98 0.93 -7.64
C VAL A 35 10.98 1.66 -6.75
N VAL A 36 9.92 2.19 -7.36
CA VAL A 36 8.79 2.78 -6.65
C VAL A 36 7.54 1.96 -6.94
N LEU A 37 6.96 1.40 -5.89
CA LEU A 37 5.66 0.72 -5.92
C LEU A 37 4.60 1.68 -5.39
N MET A 38 3.65 2.05 -6.23
CA MET A 38 2.53 2.91 -5.87
C MET A 38 1.24 2.09 -5.84
N ILE A 39 0.59 2.05 -4.69
CA ILE A 39 -0.65 1.31 -4.46
C ILE A 39 -1.77 2.29 -4.14
N THR A 40 -2.86 2.23 -4.89
CA THR A 40 -4.12 2.85 -4.50
C THR A 40 -5.04 1.77 -3.96
N ASP A 41 -5.19 1.75 -2.63
CA ASP A 41 -5.94 0.68 -1.93
C ASP A 41 -7.39 0.65 -2.41
N GLY A 42 -7.93 -0.56 -2.64
CA GLY A 42 -9.34 -0.79 -2.94
C GLY A 42 -9.88 -0.10 -4.18
N THR A 43 -9.09 0.04 -5.24
CA THR A 43 -9.45 0.87 -6.39
C THR A 43 -9.90 0.08 -7.62
N SER A 44 -11.20 0.13 -7.88
CA SER A 44 -11.84 -0.40 -9.10
C SER A 44 -11.60 0.51 -10.31
N LEU A 45 -11.60 -0.04 -11.54
CA LEU A 45 -11.50 0.76 -12.76
C LEU A 45 -12.57 1.86 -12.89
N PRO A 46 -13.84 1.64 -12.50
CA PRO A 46 -14.84 2.72 -12.48
C PRO A 46 -14.50 3.85 -11.51
N THR A 47 -13.76 3.61 -10.42
CA THR A 47 -13.26 4.67 -9.53
C THR A 47 -12.32 5.61 -10.28
N VAL A 48 -11.41 5.06 -11.09
CA VAL A 48 -10.51 5.85 -11.95
C VAL A 48 -11.30 6.69 -12.96
N SER A 49 -12.36 6.12 -13.54
CA SER A 49 -13.24 6.83 -14.46
C SER A 49 -14.01 7.95 -13.76
N LEU A 50 -14.52 7.71 -12.56
CA LEU A 50 -15.22 8.71 -11.74
C LEU A 50 -14.29 9.90 -11.40
N ALA A 51 -13.08 9.61 -10.95
CA ALA A 51 -12.08 10.64 -10.64
C ALA A 51 -11.72 11.49 -11.88
N ARG A 52 -11.59 10.86 -13.06
CA ARG A 52 -11.34 11.56 -14.33
C ARG A 52 -12.49 12.51 -14.68
N TRP A 53 -13.73 12.07 -14.55
CA TRP A 53 -14.89 12.93 -14.80
C TRP A 53 -14.99 14.05 -13.76
N TYR A 54 -14.75 13.75 -12.49
CA TYR A 54 -14.70 14.75 -11.41
C TYR A 54 -13.65 15.83 -11.72
N GLN A 55 -12.42 15.43 -12.09
CA GLN A 55 -11.37 16.36 -12.50
C GLN A 55 -11.78 17.23 -13.67
N ARG A 56 -12.40 16.64 -14.72
CA ARG A 56 -12.87 17.40 -15.90
C ARG A 56 -14.00 18.36 -15.59
N MET A 57 -14.78 18.12 -14.55
CA MET A 57 -15.81 19.06 -14.10
C MET A 57 -15.20 20.27 -13.41
N LEU A 58 -14.12 20.08 -12.64
CA LEU A 58 -13.37 21.17 -12.01
C LEU A 58 -12.47 21.92 -13.01
N HIS A 59 -11.83 21.17 -13.89
CA HIS A 59 -10.80 21.63 -14.83
C HIS A 59 -11.09 21.09 -16.24
N PRO A 60 -11.97 21.73 -17.02
CA PRO A 60 -12.40 21.23 -18.35
C PRO A 60 -11.26 21.04 -19.36
N GLU A 61 -10.15 21.75 -19.17
CA GLU A 61 -8.93 21.64 -19.98
C GLU A 61 -8.12 20.36 -19.68
N MET A 62 -8.24 19.79 -18.49
CA MET A 62 -7.55 18.59 -18.08
C MET A 62 -8.29 17.35 -18.56
N ARG A 63 -7.78 16.73 -19.64
CA ARG A 63 -8.41 15.56 -20.27
C ARG A 63 -7.93 14.23 -19.71
N HIS A 64 -6.74 14.20 -19.12
CA HIS A 64 -6.04 13.00 -18.69
C HIS A 64 -5.65 13.10 -17.23
N LEU A 65 -5.67 11.97 -16.55
CA LEU A 65 -5.01 11.77 -15.27
C LEU A 65 -3.50 11.62 -15.51
N ASN A 66 -2.69 11.84 -14.49
CA ASN A 66 -1.22 11.70 -14.59
C ASN A 66 -0.80 10.27 -14.94
N ILE A 67 -1.57 9.26 -14.49
CA ILE A 67 -1.31 7.84 -14.78
C ILE A 67 -1.69 7.43 -16.22
N ASP A 68 -2.59 8.14 -16.90
CA ASP A 68 -3.16 7.69 -18.18
C ASP A 68 -2.10 7.36 -19.25
N PRO A 69 -1.04 8.14 -19.45
CA PRO A 69 0.00 7.83 -20.45
C PRO A 69 0.80 6.55 -20.18
N TYR A 70 0.72 6.01 -18.95
CA TYR A 70 1.50 4.87 -18.48
C TYR A 70 0.68 3.60 -18.32
N LEU A 71 -0.63 3.65 -18.57
CA LEU A 71 -1.50 2.48 -18.54
C LEU A 71 -0.99 1.44 -19.53
N CYS A 72 -0.69 0.23 -19.06
CA CYS A 72 -0.09 -0.83 -19.87
C CYS A 72 -0.76 -2.20 -19.72
N GLY A 73 -1.64 -2.38 -18.75
CA GLY A 73 -2.33 -3.65 -18.54
C GLY A 73 -3.31 -3.64 -17.37
N THR A 74 -3.63 -4.86 -16.91
CA THR A 74 -4.46 -5.09 -15.73
C THR A 74 -3.88 -6.24 -14.90
N VAL A 75 -4.17 -6.23 -13.59
CA VAL A 75 -3.70 -7.24 -12.65
C VAL A 75 -4.90 -8.04 -12.11
N ILE A 76 -4.79 -9.36 -12.13
CA ILE A 76 -5.67 -10.27 -11.39
C ILE A 76 -5.14 -10.33 -9.96
N THR A 77 -5.95 -9.88 -9.01
CA THR A 77 -5.62 -9.90 -7.59
C THR A 77 -6.40 -11.01 -6.88
N PHE A 78 -5.72 -11.71 -5.98
CA PHE A 78 -6.32 -12.80 -5.19
C PHE A 78 -5.47 -13.08 -3.96
N CYS A 79 -6.03 -13.81 -2.98
CA CYS A 79 -5.30 -14.39 -1.84
C CYS A 79 -5.23 -15.91 -1.95
N SER A 80 -4.54 -16.57 -1.04
CA SER A 80 -4.45 -18.04 -1.05
C SER A 80 -5.80 -18.73 -0.78
N ASP A 81 -6.70 -18.08 -0.07
CA ASP A 81 -7.98 -18.62 0.40
C ASP A 81 -9.22 -17.89 -0.13
N ALA A 82 -9.06 -16.87 -1.00
CA ALA A 82 -10.18 -16.16 -1.59
C ALA A 82 -9.84 -15.54 -2.95
N PRO A 83 -10.78 -15.55 -3.92
CA PRO A 83 -10.63 -14.85 -5.20
C PRO A 83 -10.77 -13.33 -5.06
N THR A 84 -11.36 -12.85 -3.98
CA THR A 84 -11.44 -11.43 -3.62
C THR A 84 -10.28 -11.10 -2.69
N GLY A 85 -9.45 -10.16 -3.09
CA GLY A 85 -8.28 -9.76 -2.31
C GLY A 85 -8.64 -9.02 -1.02
N ASP A 86 -7.76 -9.08 -0.04
CA ASP A 86 -7.68 -8.21 1.14
C ASP A 86 -6.31 -7.53 1.11
N SER A 87 -6.18 -6.30 1.59
CA SER A 87 -4.97 -5.47 1.43
C SER A 87 -3.69 -6.17 1.90
N ALA A 88 -3.74 -6.95 2.99
CA ALA A 88 -2.58 -7.68 3.49
C ALA A 88 -2.12 -8.77 2.50
N PRO A 89 -2.89 -9.82 2.18
CA PRO A 89 -2.41 -10.91 1.32
C PRO A 89 -2.16 -10.50 -0.13
N THR A 90 -2.84 -9.48 -0.65
CA THR A 90 -2.57 -8.98 -2.01
C THR A 90 -1.29 -8.16 -2.07
N THR A 91 -0.99 -7.35 -1.05
CA THR A 91 0.32 -6.70 -0.93
C THR A 91 1.43 -7.73 -0.73
N SER A 92 1.20 -8.81 0.05
CA SER A 92 2.13 -9.95 0.13
C SER A 92 2.49 -10.49 -1.26
N CYS A 93 1.50 -10.67 -2.15
CA CYS A 93 1.77 -11.09 -3.54
C CYS A 93 2.74 -10.15 -4.25
N TYR A 94 2.62 -8.83 -4.05
CA TYR A 94 3.50 -7.84 -4.67
C TYR A 94 4.91 -7.84 -4.07
N VAL A 95 5.03 -7.95 -2.75
CA VAL A 95 6.31 -7.72 -2.08
C VAL A 95 7.12 -8.98 -1.79
N ASN A 96 6.49 -10.17 -1.71
CA ASN A 96 7.21 -11.43 -1.51
C ASN A 96 6.88 -12.53 -2.53
N GLY A 97 5.87 -12.31 -3.39
CA GLY A 97 5.48 -13.24 -4.45
C GLY A 97 4.62 -14.42 -4.01
N MET A 98 4.18 -14.44 -2.75
CA MET A 98 3.38 -15.52 -2.20
C MET A 98 1.98 -15.01 -1.84
N PRO A 99 0.91 -15.62 -2.38
CA PRO A 99 -0.44 -15.35 -1.92
C PRO A 99 -0.59 -15.84 -0.48
N SER A 100 -0.75 -14.90 0.47
CA SER A 100 -1.03 -15.22 1.87
C SER A 100 -2.53 -15.45 2.11
N ASN A 101 -2.91 -15.94 3.30
CA ASN A 101 -4.33 -15.99 3.69
C ASN A 101 -4.87 -14.58 4.00
N THR A 102 -6.17 -14.44 3.87
CA THR A 102 -6.90 -13.23 4.30
C THR A 102 -6.44 -12.79 5.70
N GLY A 103 -6.02 -11.54 5.81
CA GLY A 103 -5.53 -10.95 7.05
C GLY A 103 -4.09 -11.29 7.46
N PHE A 104 -3.34 -12.11 6.70
CA PHE A 104 -1.91 -12.38 6.97
C PHE A 104 -1.04 -11.30 6.36
N VAL A 105 -0.01 -10.91 7.09
CA VAL A 105 0.98 -9.89 6.74
C VAL A 105 2.31 -10.57 6.45
N SER A 106 2.76 -10.56 5.21
CA SER A 106 4.02 -11.18 4.71
C SER A 106 4.41 -12.49 5.43
N THR A 107 3.41 -13.36 5.53
CA THR A 107 3.49 -14.65 6.22
C THR A 107 2.99 -15.75 5.29
N TYR A 108 3.72 -16.87 5.24
CA TYR A 108 3.38 -18.02 4.42
C TYR A 108 1.98 -18.55 4.79
N PRO A 109 1.12 -18.87 3.80
CA PRO A 109 -0.25 -19.26 4.05
C PRO A 109 -0.35 -20.54 4.88
N ARG A 110 -1.42 -20.65 5.65
CA ARG A 110 -1.86 -21.89 6.26
C ARG A 110 -2.72 -22.69 5.29
N ASP A 111 -2.78 -23.99 5.48
CA ASP A 111 -3.73 -24.82 4.75
C ASP A 111 -5.17 -24.47 5.19
N ALA A 112 -5.96 -23.98 4.24
CA ALA A 112 -7.38 -23.67 4.40
C ALA A 112 -8.30 -24.78 3.81
N GLY A 113 -7.73 -25.95 3.49
CA GLY A 113 -8.47 -27.09 2.94
C GLY A 113 -9.11 -26.77 1.59
N ALA A 114 -10.41 -26.96 1.48
CA ALA A 114 -11.15 -26.73 0.23
C ALA A 114 -11.15 -25.26 -0.26
N SER A 115 -10.76 -24.32 0.60
CA SER A 115 -10.66 -22.90 0.24
C SER A 115 -9.32 -22.52 -0.38
N ASN A 116 -8.34 -23.44 -0.45
CA ASN A 116 -7.05 -23.14 -1.06
C ASN A 116 -7.19 -22.90 -2.57
N LEU A 117 -6.77 -21.71 -3.03
CA LEU A 117 -6.65 -21.38 -4.45
C LEU A 117 -5.25 -21.68 -5.00
N VAL A 118 -4.29 -21.91 -4.13
CA VAL A 118 -2.91 -22.28 -4.46
C VAL A 118 -2.46 -23.47 -3.61
N PRO A 119 -1.51 -24.29 -4.09
CA PRO A 119 -0.90 -25.32 -3.27
C PRO A 119 -0.19 -24.72 -2.05
N VAL A 120 -0.40 -25.30 -0.86
CA VAL A 120 0.22 -24.87 0.39
C VAL A 120 1.14 -25.97 0.91
N ASP A 121 2.42 -25.63 1.12
CA ASP A 121 3.36 -26.49 1.82
C ASP A 121 3.14 -26.37 3.35
N THR A 122 2.55 -27.40 3.92
CA THR A 122 2.23 -27.42 5.37
C THR A 122 3.45 -27.31 6.29
N ALA A 123 4.65 -27.64 5.80
CA ALA A 123 5.89 -27.48 6.56
C ALA A 123 6.28 -25.99 6.73
N ARG A 124 5.82 -25.12 5.85
CA ARG A 124 6.12 -23.67 5.86
C ARG A 124 5.02 -22.82 6.48
N GLN A 125 3.86 -23.37 6.82
CA GLN A 125 2.73 -22.60 7.35
C GLN A 125 3.18 -21.63 8.45
N TYR A 126 2.63 -20.38 8.41
CA TYR A 126 2.92 -19.31 9.36
C TYR A 126 4.41 -18.88 9.43
N ALA A 127 5.25 -19.27 8.48
CA ALA A 127 6.61 -18.77 8.40
C ALA A 127 6.62 -17.33 7.88
N PRO A 128 7.43 -16.42 8.44
CA PRO A 128 7.65 -15.09 7.87
C PRO A 128 8.31 -15.22 6.50
N LEU A 129 8.01 -14.28 5.60
CA LEU A 129 8.50 -14.25 4.22
C LEU A 129 9.27 -12.97 3.97
N VAL A 130 10.51 -13.08 3.50
CA VAL A 130 11.32 -11.91 3.11
C VAL A 130 10.61 -11.11 2.04
N THR A 131 10.54 -9.80 2.23
CA THR A 131 9.93 -8.86 1.30
C THR A 131 10.97 -8.23 0.36
N LEU A 132 10.52 -7.66 -0.77
CA LEU A 132 11.39 -6.91 -1.69
C LEU A 132 12.08 -5.75 -0.99
N LEU A 133 11.39 -5.06 -0.09
CA LEU A 133 11.95 -3.95 0.67
C LEU A 133 13.07 -4.44 1.60
N GLU A 134 12.85 -5.54 2.33
CA GLU A 134 13.88 -6.16 3.16
C GLU A 134 15.05 -6.67 2.31
N ALA A 135 14.79 -7.35 1.20
CA ALA A 135 15.80 -7.82 0.28
C ALA A 135 16.66 -6.66 -0.28
N ALA A 136 16.01 -5.57 -0.71
CA ALA A 136 16.69 -4.38 -1.21
C ALA A 136 17.66 -3.80 -0.16
N ARG A 137 17.23 -3.71 1.10
CA ARG A 137 18.08 -3.26 2.21
C ARG A 137 19.19 -4.26 2.53
N LEU A 138 18.84 -5.52 2.77
CA LEU A 138 19.75 -6.54 3.31
C LEU A 138 20.79 -7.01 2.31
N GLU A 139 20.42 -7.16 1.03
CA GLU A 139 21.29 -7.71 -0.01
C GLU A 139 22.00 -6.62 -0.83
N ARG A 140 21.36 -5.47 -1.02
CA ARG A 140 21.90 -4.41 -1.87
C ARG A 140 22.31 -3.14 -1.09
N GLY A 141 21.92 -3.03 0.17
CA GLY A 141 22.15 -1.84 1.00
C GLY A 141 21.44 -0.61 0.46
N MET A 142 20.30 -0.81 -0.21
CA MET A 142 19.44 0.27 -0.70
C MET A 142 18.75 0.96 0.46
N ARG A 143 18.45 2.25 0.32
CA ARG A 143 17.54 2.93 1.23
C ARG A 143 16.11 2.47 1.01
N THR A 144 15.30 2.53 2.07
CA THR A 144 13.90 2.07 2.02
C THR A 144 12.95 3.09 2.61
N GLY A 145 11.77 3.20 2.01
CA GLY A 145 10.76 4.16 2.48
C GLY A 145 9.33 3.69 2.30
N LEU A 146 8.46 4.22 3.16
CA LEU A 146 7.01 4.06 3.13
C LEU A 146 6.35 5.44 3.26
N VAL A 147 5.40 5.75 2.37
CA VAL A 147 4.58 6.96 2.43
C VAL A 147 3.12 6.55 2.29
N VAL A 148 2.30 6.83 3.30
CA VAL A 148 0.93 6.32 3.37
C VAL A 148 -0.04 7.38 3.91
N THR A 149 -1.33 7.24 3.66
CA THR A 149 -2.37 8.08 4.26
C THR A 149 -3.07 7.41 5.46
N CYS A 150 -2.92 6.10 5.62
CA CYS A 150 -3.34 5.36 6.82
C CYS A 150 -2.32 5.46 7.97
N GLN A 151 -2.59 4.79 9.09
CA GLN A 151 -1.61 4.56 10.14
C GLN A 151 -0.49 3.63 9.64
N PHE A 152 0.75 3.93 10.01
CA PHE A 152 1.92 3.21 9.50
C PHE A 152 1.91 1.68 9.73
N PRO A 153 1.30 1.09 10.79
CA PRO A 153 1.23 -0.36 10.92
C PRO A 153 -0.02 -0.98 10.27
N HIS A 154 -0.74 -0.24 9.39
CA HIS A 154 -1.84 -0.81 8.61
C HIS A 154 -1.33 -1.91 7.66
N ALA A 155 -2.25 -2.71 7.12
CA ALA A 155 -1.94 -3.91 6.36
C ALA A 155 -0.90 -3.69 5.25
N THR A 156 -1.15 -2.78 4.31
CA THR A 156 -0.31 -2.53 3.13
C THR A 156 1.12 -2.11 3.48
N PRO A 157 1.37 -1.08 4.32
CA PRO A 157 2.73 -0.74 4.73
C PRO A 157 3.38 -1.82 5.61
N ALA A 158 2.61 -2.51 6.46
CA ALA A 158 3.14 -3.58 7.28
C ALA A 158 3.62 -4.76 6.43
N ASP A 159 2.91 -5.14 5.37
CA ASP A 159 3.35 -6.21 4.46
C ASP A 159 4.70 -5.94 3.79
N CYS A 160 5.10 -4.69 3.66
CA CYS A 160 6.41 -4.35 3.14
C CYS A 160 7.56 -4.65 4.12
N SER A 161 7.29 -4.73 5.43
CA SER A 161 8.36 -4.68 6.44
C SER A 161 8.05 -5.33 7.78
N ALA A 162 6.96 -6.10 7.89
CA ALA A 162 6.57 -6.82 9.10
C ALA A 162 5.91 -8.16 8.75
N HIS A 163 5.75 -9.05 9.74
CA HIS A 163 5.26 -10.40 9.54
C HIS A 163 4.33 -10.83 10.67
N GLY A 164 3.21 -11.41 10.30
CA GLY A 164 2.26 -11.97 11.27
C GLY A 164 0.98 -12.48 10.64
N PRO A 165 0.29 -13.43 11.29
CA PRO A 165 -0.97 -14.00 10.76
C PRO A 165 -2.20 -13.13 11.06
N LYS A 166 -2.00 -11.87 11.53
CA LYS A 166 -3.11 -11.01 11.94
C LYS A 166 -2.79 -9.53 11.68
N ARG A 167 -3.36 -8.97 10.60
CA ARG A 167 -3.19 -7.56 10.22
C ARG A 167 -3.65 -6.53 11.26
N THR A 168 -4.48 -6.93 12.21
CA THR A 168 -4.96 -6.04 13.29
C THR A 168 -4.10 -6.07 14.55
N ASP A 169 -3.03 -6.83 14.57
CA ASP A 169 -2.06 -6.82 15.68
C ASP A 169 -1.06 -5.67 15.49
N TYR A 170 -1.59 -4.44 15.51
CA TYR A 170 -0.82 -3.23 15.23
C TYR A 170 0.38 -3.03 16.16
N ALA A 171 0.28 -3.43 17.43
CA ALA A 171 1.38 -3.29 18.38
C ALA A 171 2.58 -4.15 17.96
N ARG A 172 2.33 -5.39 17.54
CA ARG A 172 3.35 -6.31 17.05
C ARG A 172 3.97 -5.80 15.73
N LEU A 173 3.11 -5.42 14.77
CA LEU A 173 3.54 -4.94 13.46
C LEU A 173 4.35 -3.65 13.58
N ALA A 174 3.88 -2.67 14.37
CA ALA A 174 4.60 -1.42 14.62
C ALA A 174 6.00 -1.66 15.21
N LYS A 175 6.11 -2.57 16.19
CA LYS A 175 7.41 -2.94 16.78
C LYS A 175 8.36 -3.51 15.73
N GLN A 176 7.89 -4.42 14.88
CA GLN A 176 8.70 -5.00 13.80
C GLN A 176 9.14 -3.92 12.79
N MET A 177 8.23 -3.05 12.35
CA MET A 177 8.54 -1.98 11.40
C MET A 177 9.61 -1.03 11.93
N VAL A 178 9.54 -0.65 13.22
CA VAL A 178 10.55 0.18 13.90
C VAL A 178 11.93 -0.50 13.94
N HIS A 179 11.96 -1.82 14.08
CA HIS A 179 13.20 -2.61 14.10
C HIS A 179 13.66 -3.10 12.72
N ASN A 180 12.93 -2.76 11.65
CA ASN A 180 13.29 -3.17 10.30
C ASN A 180 14.07 -2.07 9.51
N HIS A 181 14.58 -1.06 10.20
CA HIS A 181 15.51 -0.03 9.67
C HIS A 181 15.00 0.69 8.40
N LEU A 182 13.71 1.02 8.35
CA LEU A 182 13.14 1.85 7.28
C LEU A 182 13.73 3.26 7.35
N ASP A 183 14.35 3.75 6.26
CA ASP A 183 15.02 5.07 6.29
C ASP A 183 14.02 6.22 6.35
N VAL A 184 12.91 6.14 5.62
CA VAL A 184 11.87 7.19 5.58
C VAL A 184 10.50 6.59 5.76
N VAL A 185 9.77 7.03 6.79
CA VAL A 185 8.35 6.71 6.99
C VAL A 185 7.57 8.00 7.18
N ILE A 186 6.59 8.25 6.31
CA ILE A 186 5.69 9.41 6.41
C ILE A 186 4.24 8.91 6.32
N GLY A 187 3.43 9.21 7.33
CA GLY A 187 2.03 8.76 7.34
C GLY A 187 1.27 9.12 8.61
N GLY A 188 0.18 8.40 8.85
CA GLY A 188 -0.58 8.48 10.09
C GLY A 188 0.00 7.60 11.19
N GLY A 189 -0.54 7.70 12.42
CA GLY A 189 -0.33 6.72 13.47
C GLY A 189 0.63 7.12 14.59
N THR A 190 0.63 8.39 15.03
CA THR A 190 1.40 8.78 16.22
C THR A 190 1.03 7.95 17.45
N GLY A 191 -0.22 7.46 17.54
CA GLY A 191 -0.69 6.62 18.65
C GLY A 191 -0.12 5.19 18.66
N TYR A 192 0.54 4.75 17.58
CA TYR A 192 1.18 3.43 17.49
C TYR A 192 2.70 3.48 17.70
N LEU A 193 3.29 4.66 17.82
CA LEU A 193 4.70 4.85 18.12
C LEU A 193 4.86 5.21 19.62
N ASP A 194 5.08 4.21 20.46
CA ASP A 194 5.30 4.45 21.88
C ASP A 194 6.69 5.07 22.18
N SER A 195 6.88 5.54 23.41
CA SER A 195 8.13 6.19 23.81
C SER A 195 9.36 5.25 23.69
N SER A 196 9.19 3.95 23.86
CA SER A 196 10.29 2.97 23.74
C SER A 196 10.73 2.85 22.28
N MET A 197 9.77 2.77 21.36
CA MET A 197 10.01 2.74 19.92
C MET A 197 10.63 4.06 19.42
N ALA A 198 10.09 5.22 19.85
CA ALA A 198 10.65 6.53 19.50
C ALA A 198 12.09 6.67 20.00
N ASN A 199 12.37 6.27 21.25
CA ASN A 199 13.72 6.27 21.81
C ASN A 199 14.67 5.30 21.06
N HIS A 200 14.15 4.16 20.58
CA HIS A 200 14.94 3.26 19.74
C HIS A 200 15.33 3.97 18.43
N LEU A 201 14.38 4.57 17.72
CA LEU A 201 14.65 5.31 16.48
C LEU A 201 15.68 6.44 16.71
N HIS A 202 15.54 7.23 17.78
CA HIS A 202 16.52 8.29 18.11
C HIS A 202 17.92 7.73 18.34
N ARG A 203 18.07 6.62 19.09
CA ARG A 203 19.37 5.97 19.28
C ARG A 203 19.98 5.45 17.98
N GLN A 204 19.15 5.07 17.01
CA GLN A 204 19.56 4.66 15.67
C GLN A 204 19.82 5.84 14.73
N GLY A 205 19.73 7.10 15.22
CA GLY A 205 20.03 8.30 14.45
C GLY A 205 18.90 8.80 13.55
N TYR A 206 17.65 8.38 13.82
CA TYR A 206 16.49 8.90 13.09
C TYR A 206 16.00 10.23 13.68
N GLU A 207 15.58 11.13 12.82
CA GLU A 207 14.70 12.22 13.18
C GLU A 207 13.26 11.71 13.30
N VAL A 208 12.63 11.93 14.44
CA VAL A 208 11.25 11.51 14.71
C VAL A 208 10.40 12.75 14.90
N LEU A 209 9.44 12.95 14.00
CA LEU A 209 8.52 14.09 13.99
C LEU A 209 7.09 13.57 14.25
N GLN A 210 6.39 14.19 15.19
CA GLN A 210 4.99 13.86 15.49
C GLN A 210 4.15 15.13 15.41
N ASP A 211 3.15 15.16 14.52
CA ASP A 211 2.28 16.29 14.26
C ASP A 211 3.03 17.61 13.94
N ASP A 212 4.25 17.51 13.39
CA ASP A 212 5.10 18.65 13.05
C ASP A 212 5.31 18.77 11.52
N LEU A 213 4.35 19.40 10.85
CA LEU A 213 4.43 19.66 9.41
C LEU A 213 5.58 20.61 9.05
N GLN A 214 5.88 21.57 9.89
CA GLN A 214 6.97 22.53 9.62
C GLN A 214 8.34 21.87 9.81
N GLY A 215 8.46 20.96 10.78
CA GLY A 215 9.63 20.10 10.93
C GLY A 215 9.83 19.23 9.69
N LEU A 216 8.78 18.57 9.20
CA LEU A 216 8.84 17.77 7.98
C LEU A 216 9.36 18.58 6.78
N ARG A 217 8.84 19.81 6.58
CA ARG A 217 9.22 20.70 5.47
C ARG A 217 10.67 21.20 5.55
N ARG A 218 11.18 21.39 6.75
CA ARG A 218 12.53 21.94 7.01
C ARG A 218 13.59 20.87 7.25
N SER A 219 13.21 19.62 7.45
CA SER A 219 14.12 18.53 7.78
C SER A 219 15.17 18.30 6.69
N HIS A 220 16.43 18.20 7.12
CA HIS A 220 17.57 17.80 6.29
C HIS A 220 18.03 16.36 6.57
N SER A 221 17.44 15.68 7.56
CA SER A 221 17.78 14.30 7.89
C SER A 221 17.45 13.35 6.74
N GLN A 222 18.34 12.43 6.44
CA GLN A 222 18.12 11.36 5.45
C GLN A 222 17.34 10.18 6.03
N ARG A 223 17.31 10.04 7.38
CA ARG A 223 16.60 8.99 8.09
C ARG A 223 15.54 9.64 8.98
N MET A 224 14.26 9.42 8.66
CA MET A 224 13.18 10.16 9.28
C MET A 224 11.89 9.34 9.40
N TRP A 225 11.26 9.44 10.55
CA TRP A 225 9.88 9.05 10.76
C TRP A 225 9.05 10.29 11.06
N ALA A 226 8.12 10.64 10.18
CA ALA A 226 7.21 11.78 10.33
C ALA A 226 5.77 11.27 10.35
N LEU A 227 5.18 11.22 11.53
CA LEU A 227 3.85 10.67 11.77
C LEU A 227 2.90 11.77 12.20
N PHE A 228 1.69 11.71 11.67
CA PHE A 228 0.63 12.69 11.92
C PHE A 228 -0.63 11.99 12.39
N ASN A 229 -1.36 12.65 13.29
CA ASN A 229 -2.60 12.16 13.85
C ASN A 229 -2.44 10.81 14.58
N PRO A 230 -3.19 10.53 15.66
CA PRO A 230 -3.08 9.26 16.40
C PRO A 230 -3.40 8.02 15.57
N LYS A 231 -4.23 8.12 14.54
CA LYS A 231 -4.58 7.06 13.60
C LYS A 231 -4.11 7.41 12.19
N ASP A 232 -5.04 7.60 11.27
CA ASP A 232 -4.84 7.93 9.87
C ASP A 232 -4.82 9.44 9.62
N LEU A 233 -4.33 9.86 8.46
CA LEU A 233 -4.48 11.23 7.98
C LEU A 233 -5.96 11.52 7.65
N PRO A 234 -6.41 12.78 7.71
CA PRO A 234 -7.74 13.16 7.22
C PRO A 234 -7.90 12.79 5.73
N TYR A 235 -9.13 12.62 5.27
CA TYR A 235 -9.42 12.54 3.83
C TYR A 235 -8.91 13.80 3.11
N GLU A 236 -8.43 13.65 1.87
CA GLU A 236 -7.84 14.75 1.11
C GLU A 236 -8.79 15.95 0.98
N LEU A 237 -10.09 15.70 0.79
CA LEU A 237 -11.11 16.75 0.72
C LEU A 237 -11.24 17.56 2.02
N ASP A 238 -11.07 16.92 3.17
CA ASP A 238 -11.23 17.52 4.50
C ASP A 238 -9.89 17.92 5.14
N ARG A 239 -8.79 17.73 4.43
CA ARG A 239 -7.44 17.94 4.94
C ARG A 239 -7.14 19.42 5.18
N ASP A 240 -6.80 19.77 6.42
CA ASP A 240 -6.21 21.07 6.76
C ASP A 240 -4.74 21.09 6.31
N SER A 241 -4.47 21.76 5.20
CA SER A 241 -3.12 21.88 4.61
C SER A 241 -2.12 22.67 5.48
N SER A 242 -2.56 23.33 6.53
CA SER A 242 -1.68 23.97 7.51
C SER A 242 -1.17 23.00 8.57
N ARG A 243 -1.84 21.84 8.74
CA ARG A 243 -1.55 20.85 9.78
C ARG A 243 -1.03 19.52 9.22
N TYR A 244 -1.53 19.10 8.05
CA TYR A 244 -1.25 17.80 7.48
C TYR A 244 -0.68 17.90 6.07
N PRO A 245 0.37 17.14 5.73
CA PRO A 245 0.89 17.10 4.37
C PRO A 245 -0.11 16.40 3.44
N SER A 246 -0.07 16.72 2.15
CA SER A 246 -0.71 15.87 1.14
C SER A 246 0.14 14.63 0.87
N LEU A 247 -0.46 13.60 0.25
CA LEU A 247 0.29 12.43 -0.21
C LEU A 247 1.38 12.83 -1.20
N ALA A 248 1.09 13.74 -2.12
CA ALA A 248 2.05 14.27 -3.09
C ALA A 248 3.23 14.99 -2.42
N GLU A 249 2.97 15.86 -1.43
CA GLU A 249 4.02 16.55 -0.67
C GLU A 249 4.92 15.56 0.08
N SER A 250 4.31 14.59 0.78
CA SER A 250 5.03 13.54 1.50
C SER A 250 5.89 12.70 0.57
N THR A 251 5.36 12.33 -0.59
CA THR A 251 6.07 11.56 -1.62
C THR A 251 7.27 12.32 -2.16
N ARG A 252 7.11 13.59 -2.51
CA ARG A 252 8.21 14.43 -2.99
C ARG A 252 9.33 14.57 -1.96
N ILE A 253 8.99 14.73 -0.67
CA ILE A 253 9.97 14.79 0.42
C ILE A 253 10.69 13.44 0.57
N ALA A 254 9.96 12.32 0.55
CA ALA A 254 10.56 10.99 0.65
C ALA A 254 11.50 10.69 -0.51
N LEU A 255 11.11 10.97 -1.76
CA LEU A 255 11.96 10.82 -2.94
C LEU A 255 13.28 11.56 -2.79
N LYS A 256 13.23 12.83 -2.35
CA LYS A 256 14.44 13.63 -2.11
C LYS A 256 15.35 12.98 -1.07
N LYS A 257 14.81 12.60 0.09
CA LYS A 257 15.61 12.00 1.19
C LYS A 257 16.23 10.65 0.81
N LEU A 258 15.49 9.84 0.06
CA LEU A 258 15.98 8.52 -0.37
C LEU A 258 17.03 8.60 -1.49
N SER A 259 16.95 9.61 -2.37
CA SER A 259 17.86 9.76 -3.50
C SER A 259 19.13 10.55 -3.16
N ASP A 260 19.06 11.57 -2.29
CA ASP A 260 20.17 12.48 -2.01
C ASP A 260 21.41 11.72 -1.51
N GLY A 261 22.52 11.81 -2.28
CA GLY A 261 23.79 11.19 -1.95
C GLY A 261 23.75 9.66 -1.86
N ASN A 262 22.81 9.01 -2.55
CA ASN A 262 22.59 7.57 -2.47
C ASN A 262 22.88 6.84 -3.79
N PRO A 263 24.12 6.39 -4.00
CA PRO A 263 24.49 5.67 -5.22
C PRO A 263 23.91 4.25 -5.30
N LYS A 264 23.48 3.66 -4.17
CA LYS A 264 22.94 2.30 -4.11
C LYS A 264 21.46 2.21 -4.52
N GLY A 265 20.79 3.38 -4.63
CA GLY A 265 19.38 3.45 -4.96
C GLY A 265 18.43 3.15 -3.77
N PHE A 266 17.13 3.10 -4.06
CA PHE A 266 16.13 2.93 -3.03
C PHE A 266 14.93 2.08 -3.51
N PHE A 267 14.23 1.51 -2.53
CA PHE A 267 12.88 0.96 -2.70
C PHE A 267 11.89 1.83 -1.90
N LEU A 268 10.90 2.38 -2.59
CA LEU A 268 9.86 3.19 -1.98
C LEU A 268 8.47 2.60 -2.28
N MET A 269 7.66 2.41 -1.24
CA MET A 269 6.23 2.17 -1.41
C MET A 269 5.46 3.44 -1.05
N VAL A 270 4.52 3.83 -1.91
CA VAL A 270 3.59 4.95 -1.71
C VAL A 270 2.17 4.43 -1.80
N GLU A 271 1.34 4.75 -0.82
CA GLU A 271 -0.03 4.26 -0.76
C GLU A 271 -1.05 5.38 -0.59
N GLY A 272 -2.02 5.41 -1.52
CA GLY A 272 -3.28 6.12 -1.37
C GLY A 272 -4.28 5.25 -0.61
N SER A 273 -4.08 5.13 0.70
CA SER A 273 -4.74 4.14 1.55
C SER A 273 -6.25 4.38 1.71
N LYS A 274 -6.68 5.65 1.64
CA LYS A 274 -8.06 6.02 1.99
C LYS A 274 -9.03 5.96 0.82
N VAL A 275 -8.58 5.61 -0.38
CA VAL A 275 -9.48 5.30 -1.51
C VAL A 275 -10.34 4.08 -1.15
N ASP A 276 -9.74 3.05 -0.54
CA ASP A 276 -10.43 1.87 -0.04
C ASP A 276 -11.52 2.21 1.00
N TRP A 277 -11.18 3.06 1.97
CA TRP A 277 -12.14 3.44 3.01
C TRP A 277 -13.29 4.27 2.47
N ALA A 278 -13.02 5.19 1.53
CA ALA A 278 -14.04 5.93 0.81
C ALA A 278 -14.97 4.99 0.00
N ALA A 279 -14.39 3.95 -0.62
CA ALA A 279 -15.14 2.94 -1.34
C ALA A 279 -15.98 2.08 -0.39
N HIS A 280 -15.45 1.64 0.75
CA HIS A 280 -16.21 0.93 1.79
C HIS A 280 -17.40 1.72 2.33
N ASP A 281 -17.28 3.04 2.41
CA ASP A 281 -18.36 3.92 2.86
C ASP A 281 -19.28 4.36 1.72
N ASN A 282 -18.98 3.98 0.46
CA ASN A 282 -19.68 4.44 -0.73
C ASN A 282 -19.75 5.98 -0.80
N ASP A 283 -18.67 6.64 -0.37
CA ASP A 283 -18.60 8.08 -0.24
C ASP A 283 -18.17 8.76 -1.54
N LEU A 284 -19.12 9.36 -2.22
CA LEU A 284 -18.88 10.05 -3.50
C LEU A 284 -18.10 11.37 -3.37
N ALA A 285 -18.02 11.94 -2.19
CA ALA A 285 -17.17 13.12 -1.96
C ALA A 285 -15.71 12.70 -1.76
N ALA A 286 -15.48 11.65 -0.96
CA ALA A 286 -14.15 11.15 -0.65
C ALA A 286 -13.51 10.38 -1.83
N LEU A 287 -14.27 9.47 -2.47
CA LEU A 287 -13.72 8.50 -3.41
C LEU A 287 -12.95 9.14 -4.60
N PRO A 288 -13.52 10.10 -5.35
CA PRO A 288 -12.78 10.75 -6.45
C PRO A 288 -11.65 11.65 -5.95
N THR A 289 -11.81 12.32 -4.79
CA THR A 289 -10.80 13.26 -4.28
C THR A 289 -9.59 12.53 -3.69
N GLU A 290 -9.77 11.40 -3.02
CA GLU A 290 -8.68 10.52 -2.57
C GLU A 290 -7.88 9.98 -3.76
N PHE A 291 -8.58 9.49 -4.81
CA PHE A 291 -7.89 9.02 -6.00
C PHE A 291 -7.11 10.14 -6.70
N LEU A 292 -7.65 11.35 -6.78
CA LEU A 292 -6.92 12.50 -7.36
C LEU A 292 -5.71 12.92 -6.50
N GLY A 293 -5.81 12.80 -5.17
CA GLY A 293 -4.65 12.97 -4.28
C GLY A 293 -3.55 11.95 -4.55
N PHE A 294 -3.92 10.70 -4.81
CA PHE A 294 -2.99 9.66 -5.23
C PHE A 294 -2.41 9.92 -6.64
N ASP A 295 -3.22 10.33 -7.60
CA ASP A 295 -2.75 10.68 -8.95
C ASP A 295 -1.77 11.87 -8.96
N ALA A 296 -1.97 12.83 -8.03
CA ALA A 296 -1.01 13.91 -7.80
C ALA A 296 0.33 13.39 -7.23
N ALA A 297 0.31 12.39 -6.34
CA ALA A 297 1.53 11.72 -5.87
C ALA A 297 2.20 10.91 -6.99
N CYS A 298 1.42 10.29 -7.89
CA CYS A 298 1.96 9.64 -9.09
C CYS A 298 2.71 10.63 -9.98
N HIS A 299 2.20 11.85 -10.14
CA HIS A 299 2.91 12.92 -10.87
C HIS A 299 4.30 13.17 -10.30
N GLU A 300 4.43 13.35 -8.99
CA GLU A 300 5.73 13.59 -8.33
C GLU A 300 6.72 12.46 -8.59
N VAL A 301 6.27 11.20 -8.51
CA VAL A 301 7.12 10.02 -8.75
C VAL A 301 7.51 9.91 -10.23
N LEU A 302 6.57 10.09 -11.15
CA LEU A 302 6.80 9.97 -12.59
C LEU A 302 7.76 11.05 -13.10
N GLU A 303 7.59 12.30 -12.63
CA GLU A 303 8.50 13.40 -12.97
C GLU A 303 9.90 13.19 -12.36
N PHE A 304 9.99 12.65 -11.14
CA PHE A 304 11.26 12.23 -10.56
C PHE A 304 11.92 11.15 -11.42
N ALA A 305 11.19 10.08 -11.77
CA ALA A 305 11.72 8.95 -12.52
C ALA A 305 12.26 9.34 -13.91
N LYS A 306 11.56 10.24 -14.61
CA LYS A 306 11.99 10.79 -15.90
C LYS A 306 13.30 11.55 -15.78
N ARG A 307 13.44 12.39 -14.74
CA ARG A 307 14.69 13.17 -14.53
C ARG A 307 15.85 12.30 -14.07
N ASP A 308 15.58 11.29 -13.23
CA ASP A 308 16.59 10.39 -12.67
C ASP A 308 17.14 9.41 -13.72
N GLY A 309 16.29 8.88 -14.60
CA GLY A 309 16.67 7.94 -15.66
C GLY A 309 17.02 6.52 -15.19
N HIS A 310 17.01 6.23 -13.88
CA HIS A 310 17.34 4.95 -13.27
C HIS A 310 16.22 4.39 -12.38
N THR A 311 15.04 5.00 -12.44
CA THR A 311 13.89 4.67 -11.60
C THR A 311 12.80 3.96 -12.42
N ALA A 312 12.39 2.78 -11.97
CA ALA A 312 11.19 2.11 -12.45
C ALA A 312 10.02 2.41 -11.50
N VAL A 313 8.85 2.68 -12.07
CA VAL A 313 7.63 2.99 -11.32
C VAL A 313 6.54 2.00 -11.69
N ILE A 314 5.93 1.40 -10.68
CA ILE A 314 4.80 0.49 -10.80
C ILE A 314 3.62 1.11 -10.07
N ILE A 315 2.49 1.29 -10.73
CA ILE A 315 1.28 1.93 -10.20
C ILE A 315 0.11 0.98 -10.42
N THR A 316 -0.53 0.55 -9.35
CA THR A 316 -1.65 -0.39 -9.41
C THR A 316 -2.55 -0.24 -8.18
N ALA A 317 -3.65 -0.98 -8.12
CA ALA A 317 -4.41 -1.21 -6.90
C ALA A 317 -4.12 -2.62 -6.37
N ASP A 318 -4.39 -2.86 -5.11
CA ASP A 318 -4.22 -4.16 -4.47
C ASP A 318 -5.46 -5.05 -4.65
N HIS A 319 -6.64 -4.48 -4.70
CA HIS A 319 -7.91 -5.12 -5.06
C HIS A 319 -8.95 -4.08 -5.52
N GLY A 320 -10.10 -4.53 -6.00
CA GLY A 320 -11.26 -3.69 -6.23
C GLY A 320 -12.10 -3.52 -4.96
N ASN A 321 -12.99 -2.52 -4.94
CA ASN A 321 -13.91 -2.29 -3.84
C ASN A 321 -15.20 -1.61 -4.32
N SER A 322 -16.28 -1.73 -3.53
CA SER A 322 -17.59 -1.08 -3.64
C SER A 322 -18.43 -1.41 -4.88
N GLY A 323 -17.83 -1.88 -5.96
CA GLY A 323 -18.53 -2.07 -7.23
C GLY A 323 -19.21 -0.79 -7.73
N VAL A 324 -18.50 0.35 -7.65
CA VAL A 324 -19.00 1.64 -8.11
C VAL A 324 -19.29 1.62 -9.60
N SER A 325 -20.37 2.28 -10.03
CA SER A 325 -20.70 2.48 -11.45
C SER A 325 -21.17 3.91 -11.72
N ILE A 326 -20.72 4.47 -12.85
CA ILE A 326 -21.29 5.70 -13.42
C ILE A 326 -22.48 5.26 -14.26
N GLY A 327 -23.64 5.22 -13.64
CA GLY A 327 -24.90 4.70 -14.17
C GLY A 327 -25.69 4.05 -13.05
N ARG A 328 -26.98 4.35 -12.97
CA ARG A 328 -27.91 3.85 -11.96
C ARG A 328 -29.20 3.44 -12.63
N GLN A 329 -29.78 2.33 -12.17
CA GLN A 329 -31.05 1.84 -12.74
C GLN A 329 -32.20 2.87 -12.67
N SER A 330 -32.22 3.73 -11.66
CA SER A 330 -33.20 4.82 -11.53
C SER A 330 -32.94 6.01 -12.46
N TRP A 331 -31.82 6.01 -13.20
CA TRP A 331 -31.44 7.02 -14.18
C TRP A 331 -31.14 6.33 -15.53
N PRO A 332 -32.15 5.78 -16.22
CA PRO A 332 -31.91 4.87 -17.34
C PRO A 332 -31.51 5.55 -18.65
N LEU A 333 -31.85 6.83 -18.81
CA LEU A 333 -31.66 7.60 -20.04
C LEU A 333 -30.59 8.68 -19.83
N TYR A 334 -29.36 8.27 -19.45
CA TYR A 334 -28.26 9.18 -19.11
C TYR A 334 -27.81 10.07 -20.28
N ASP A 335 -28.12 9.73 -21.52
CA ASP A 335 -27.87 10.50 -22.73
C ASP A 335 -28.88 11.66 -22.90
N GLU A 336 -29.97 11.63 -22.17
CA GLU A 336 -30.97 12.72 -22.13
C GLU A 336 -30.68 13.75 -21.03
N TYR A 337 -29.75 13.44 -20.10
CA TYR A 337 -29.38 14.34 -19.01
C TYR A 337 -28.27 15.30 -19.43
N SER A 338 -28.40 16.53 -19.00
CA SER A 338 -27.34 17.53 -19.13
C SER A 338 -26.14 17.19 -18.23
N LYS A 339 -24.98 17.74 -18.52
CA LYS A 339 -23.79 17.65 -17.70
C LYS A 339 -24.05 18.07 -16.25
N GLU A 340 -24.85 19.11 -16.03
CA GLU A 340 -25.21 19.59 -14.69
C GLU A 340 -26.07 18.58 -13.94
N GLU A 341 -27.02 17.93 -14.60
CA GLU A 341 -27.83 16.88 -13.98
C GLU A 341 -26.99 15.64 -13.63
N LEU A 342 -26.05 15.26 -14.48
CA LEU A 342 -25.19 14.09 -14.25
C LEU A 342 -24.16 14.30 -13.14
N PHE A 343 -23.53 15.45 -13.08
CA PHE A 343 -22.39 15.68 -12.21
C PHE A 343 -22.53 16.90 -11.27
N GLY A 344 -23.48 17.81 -11.52
CA GLY A 344 -23.58 19.05 -10.77
C GLY A 344 -23.81 18.82 -9.26
N GLN A 345 -24.59 17.79 -8.92
CA GLN A 345 -24.81 17.45 -7.52
C GLN A 345 -23.53 16.93 -6.85
N LEU A 346 -22.74 16.10 -7.54
CA LEU A 346 -21.43 15.62 -7.07
C LEU A 346 -20.48 16.79 -6.77
N MET A 347 -20.49 17.82 -7.61
CA MET A 347 -19.64 19.01 -7.46
C MET A 347 -20.03 19.94 -6.30
N ARG A 348 -21.21 19.70 -5.69
CA ARG A 348 -21.68 20.46 -4.51
C ARG A 348 -21.28 19.83 -3.19
N PHE A 349 -20.78 18.61 -3.19
CA PHE A 349 -20.29 17.94 -2.00
C PHE A 349 -18.95 18.57 -1.55
N ARG A 350 -18.96 19.26 -0.41
CA ARG A 350 -17.80 20.01 0.10
C ARG A 350 -17.01 19.25 1.15
N HIS A 351 -17.61 18.22 1.74
CA HIS A 351 -17.03 17.39 2.77
C HIS A 351 -17.44 15.94 2.63
N THR A 352 -16.65 15.06 3.22
CA THR A 352 -16.92 13.63 3.26
C THR A 352 -18.06 13.28 4.21
N GLY A 353 -18.60 12.07 4.05
CA GLY A 353 -19.58 11.51 5.00
C GLY A 353 -19.05 11.41 6.43
N GLU A 354 -17.74 11.15 6.58
CA GLU A 354 -17.07 11.11 7.90
C GLU A 354 -17.06 12.49 8.58
N TRP A 355 -16.69 13.53 7.84
CA TRP A 355 -16.73 14.90 8.35
C TRP A 355 -18.15 15.32 8.74
N LEU A 356 -19.12 15.04 7.88
CA LEU A 356 -20.55 15.32 8.14
C LEU A 356 -21.06 14.56 9.37
N ALA A 357 -20.70 13.28 9.52
CA ALA A 357 -21.05 12.49 10.68
C ALA A 357 -20.54 13.13 11.99
N LYS A 358 -19.31 13.61 11.99
CA LYS A 358 -18.73 14.33 13.11
C LYS A 358 -19.42 15.68 13.35
N ALA A 359 -19.73 16.43 12.31
CA ALA A 359 -20.47 17.70 12.41
C ALA A 359 -21.89 17.50 13.02
N LEU A 360 -22.53 16.37 12.68
CA LEU A 360 -23.86 16.02 13.23
C LEU A 360 -23.85 15.80 14.74
N GLU A 361 -22.73 15.38 15.35
CA GLU A 361 -22.64 15.17 16.81
C GLU A 361 -22.99 16.44 17.59
N SER A 362 -22.67 17.62 17.04
CA SER A 362 -22.91 18.93 17.66
C SER A 362 -24.04 19.75 17.02
N THR A 363 -24.67 19.23 15.96
CA THR A 363 -25.71 19.95 15.21
C THR A 363 -27.11 19.68 15.78
N PRO A 364 -27.83 20.72 16.23
CA PRO A 364 -29.21 20.57 16.67
C PRO A 364 -30.13 20.09 15.53
N PRO A 365 -31.18 19.27 15.83
CA PRO A 365 -32.11 18.77 14.81
C PRO A 365 -32.70 19.84 13.90
N ALA A 366 -33.04 21.01 14.45
CA ALA A 366 -33.60 22.14 13.68
C ALA A 366 -32.61 22.75 12.65
N ARG A 367 -31.31 22.42 12.72
CA ARG A 367 -30.27 22.94 11.80
C ARG A 367 -29.77 21.90 10.79
N LEU A 368 -30.33 20.69 10.79
CA LEU A 368 -29.88 19.63 9.88
C LEU A 368 -30.00 20.04 8.41
N ASP A 369 -31.11 20.64 8.00
CA ASP A 369 -31.28 21.12 6.63
C ASP A 369 -30.26 22.18 6.25
N SER A 370 -30.01 23.13 7.15
CA SER A 370 -29.01 24.17 6.90
C SER A 370 -27.60 23.57 6.74
N LEU A 371 -27.26 22.51 7.49
CA LEU A 371 -26.00 21.79 7.37
C LEU A 371 -25.88 21.15 5.98
N PHE A 372 -26.88 20.34 5.59
CA PHE A 372 -26.84 19.65 4.30
C PHE A 372 -26.96 20.61 3.11
N GLN A 373 -27.78 21.66 3.21
CA GLN A 373 -27.85 22.70 2.18
C GLN A 373 -26.49 23.39 1.99
N LEU A 374 -25.79 23.72 3.09
CA LEU A 374 -24.50 24.41 3.04
C LEU A 374 -23.38 23.51 2.47
N HIS A 375 -23.32 22.26 2.92
CA HIS A 375 -22.18 21.38 2.64
C HIS A 375 -22.44 20.36 1.53
N CYS A 376 -23.71 20.12 1.17
CA CYS A 376 -24.09 19.15 0.15
C CYS A 376 -24.96 19.72 -0.96
N GLY A 377 -25.51 20.95 -0.79
CA GLY A 377 -26.33 21.60 -1.81
C GLY A 377 -27.74 21.05 -1.96
N PHE A 378 -28.28 20.36 -0.93
CA PHE A 378 -29.65 19.84 -0.94
C PHE A 378 -30.27 19.89 0.48
N THR A 379 -31.61 19.82 0.55
CA THR A 379 -32.37 19.66 1.79
C THR A 379 -32.72 18.18 1.99
N LEU A 380 -32.86 17.77 3.24
CA LEU A 380 -33.21 16.40 3.62
C LEU A 380 -34.69 16.13 3.36
N THR A 381 -35.02 14.94 2.88
CA THR A 381 -36.37 14.38 2.89
C THR A 381 -36.71 13.83 4.27
N ASP A 382 -37.99 13.53 4.53
CA ASP A 382 -38.40 12.90 5.79
C ASP A 382 -37.77 11.51 5.97
N ASN A 383 -37.63 10.73 4.90
CA ASN A 383 -36.90 9.45 4.91
C ASN A 383 -35.43 9.61 5.28
N ASP A 384 -34.74 10.66 4.77
CA ASP A 384 -33.36 10.93 5.13
C ASP A 384 -33.23 11.27 6.61
N ARG A 385 -34.16 12.07 7.15
CA ARG A 385 -34.17 12.44 8.56
C ARG A 385 -34.38 11.22 9.45
N GLU A 386 -35.33 10.35 9.06
CA GLU A 386 -35.58 9.10 9.77
C GLU A 386 -34.32 8.21 9.77
N ALA A 387 -33.69 8.03 8.63
CA ALA A 387 -32.43 7.25 8.51
C ALA A 387 -31.32 7.82 9.38
N LEU A 388 -31.11 9.14 9.39
CA LEU A 388 -30.14 9.80 10.26
C LEU A 388 -30.50 9.69 11.73
N TYR A 389 -31.78 9.81 12.08
CA TYR A 389 -32.27 9.68 13.45
C TYR A 389 -32.04 8.27 14.00
N LEU A 390 -32.42 7.24 13.25
CA LEU A 390 -32.26 5.83 13.63
C LEU A 390 -30.77 5.51 13.86
N ASN A 391 -29.89 5.97 12.99
CA ASN A 391 -28.45 5.73 13.15
C ASN A 391 -27.83 6.57 14.28
N ARG A 392 -28.30 7.80 14.49
CA ARG A 392 -27.85 8.67 15.60
C ARG A 392 -28.25 8.09 16.96
N ASN A 393 -29.49 7.61 17.08
CA ASN A 393 -29.99 7.02 18.32
C ASN A 393 -29.39 5.65 18.61
N TYR A 394 -29.07 4.86 17.61
CA TYR A 394 -28.41 3.57 17.78
C TYR A 394 -27.08 3.70 18.53
N GLY A 395 -26.38 4.84 18.38
CA GLY A 395 -25.14 5.13 19.09
C GLY A 395 -25.33 5.78 20.47
N LEU A 396 -26.50 6.30 20.77
CA LEU A 396 -26.84 6.88 22.08
C LEU A 396 -27.57 5.89 23.00
N SER A 397 -28.02 4.75 22.48
CA SER A 397 -28.60 3.71 23.28
C SER A 397 -27.54 2.98 24.11
N PRO A 398 -27.72 2.76 25.41
CA PRO A 398 -26.82 1.92 26.19
C PRO A 398 -26.92 0.49 25.67
N ILE A 399 -26.04 0.13 24.78
CA ILE A 399 -25.97 -1.21 24.20
C ILE A 399 -25.34 -2.15 25.23
N PRO A 400 -25.91 -3.35 25.44
CA PRO A 400 -25.30 -4.33 26.32
C PRO A 400 -23.86 -4.62 25.84
N THR A 401 -22.91 -4.42 26.71
CA THR A 401 -21.48 -4.63 26.49
C THR A 401 -21.18 -6.11 26.29
N SER A 402 -21.29 -6.62 25.07
CA SER A 402 -20.50 -7.78 24.67
C SER A 402 -19.17 -7.28 24.10
N GLU A 403 -18.07 -7.98 24.36
CA GLU A 403 -16.72 -7.64 23.83
C GLU A 403 -16.70 -7.40 22.30
N ARG A 404 -17.68 -7.94 21.60
CA ARG A 404 -17.91 -7.75 20.16
C ARG A 404 -18.36 -6.33 19.81
N MET A 405 -19.05 -5.65 20.73
CA MET A 405 -19.63 -4.31 20.54
C MET A 405 -18.72 -3.18 21.04
N ALA A 406 -17.80 -3.43 21.97
CA ALA A 406 -16.79 -2.45 22.37
C ALA A 406 -15.78 -2.15 21.24
N LYS A 407 -15.59 -3.10 20.30
CA LYS A 407 -14.91 -2.85 19.01
C LYS A 407 -15.77 -2.01 18.05
N ASP A 408 -17.04 -1.79 18.36
CA ASP A 408 -18.05 -1.21 17.48
C ASP A 408 -18.21 0.30 17.59
N SER A 409 -17.47 1.03 18.43
CA SER A 409 -17.55 2.51 18.39
C SER A 409 -16.98 3.07 17.08
N VAL A 410 -15.99 2.39 16.50
CA VAL A 410 -15.51 2.67 15.14
C VAL A 410 -16.57 2.29 14.11
N LEU A 411 -17.21 1.14 14.26
CA LEU A 411 -18.30 0.65 13.41
C LEU A 411 -19.52 1.58 13.42
N TYR A 412 -19.75 2.27 14.53
CA TYR A 412 -20.87 3.20 14.69
C TYR A 412 -20.69 4.49 13.89
N ARG A 413 -19.53 5.15 14.00
CA ARG A 413 -19.22 6.32 13.17
C ARG A 413 -19.24 5.95 11.68
N THR A 414 -18.71 4.79 11.35
CA THR A 414 -18.76 4.22 10.01
C THR A 414 -20.21 4.04 9.53
N LYS A 415 -21.15 3.59 10.39
CA LYS A 415 -22.56 3.45 10.00
C LYS A 415 -23.23 4.80 9.72
N LEU A 416 -22.98 5.81 10.54
CA LEU A 416 -23.53 7.15 10.31
C LEU A 416 -22.95 7.79 9.04
N ALA A 417 -21.62 7.69 8.85
CA ALA A 417 -20.96 8.15 7.64
C ALA A 417 -21.52 7.44 6.39
N ARG A 418 -21.69 6.12 6.43
CA ARG A 418 -22.33 5.34 5.34
C ARG A 418 -23.76 5.75 5.07
N THR A 419 -24.56 6.02 6.10
CA THR A 419 -25.93 6.53 5.94
C THR A 419 -25.91 7.86 5.20
N ILE A 420 -25.02 8.78 5.60
CA ILE A 420 -24.85 10.08 4.95
C ILE A 420 -24.41 9.89 3.50
N SER A 421 -23.40 9.06 3.26
CA SER A 421 -22.91 8.75 1.90
C SER A 421 -24.01 8.14 1.02
N THR A 422 -24.87 7.28 1.59
CA THR A 422 -26.03 6.73 0.88
C THR A 422 -27.03 7.83 0.52
N ILE A 423 -27.31 8.76 1.45
CA ILE A 423 -28.20 9.91 1.21
C ILE A 423 -27.61 10.82 0.11
N MET A 424 -26.31 11.06 0.13
CA MET A 424 -25.60 11.85 -0.89
C MET A 424 -25.63 11.18 -2.25
N SER A 425 -25.27 9.89 -2.30
CA SER A 425 -25.22 9.13 -3.56
C SER A 425 -26.58 8.95 -4.22
N ALA A 426 -27.66 8.85 -3.44
CA ALA A 426 -29.04 8.72 -3.97
C ALA A 426 -29.45 9.91 -4.87
N ARG A 427 -28.75 11.03 -4.78
CA ARG A 427 -29.02 12.26 -5.56
C ARG A 427 -28.14 12.39 -6.80
N THR A 428 -27.48 11.31 -7.17
CA THR A 428 -26.57 11.25 -8.32
C THR A 428 -26.86 10.03 -9.18
N PRO A 429 -26.47 10.00 -10.45
CA PRO A 429 -26.57 8.81 -11.29
C PRO A 429 -25.50 7.77 -11.00
N ILE A 430 -24.69 7.94 -9.93
CA ILE A 430 -23.63 7.03 -9.54
C ILE A 430 -24.18 6.03 -8.52
N ALA A 431 -23.84 4.76 -8.68
CA ALA A 431 -24.31 3.67 -7.83
C ALA A 431 -23.16 2.80 -7.32
N PHE A 432 -23.46 2.03 -6.28
CA PHE A 432 -22.56 1.06 -5.66
C PHE A 432 -23.31 -0.27 -5.49
N THR A 433 -22.60 -1.40 -5.55
CA THR A 433 -23.19 -2.72 -5.39
C THR A 433 -22.93 -3.33 -4.03
N THR A 434 -21.87 -2.90 -3.33
CA THR A 434 -21.46 -3.44 -2.05
C THR A 434 -20.74 -2.39 -1.20
N HIS A 435 -20.49 -2.73 0.06
CA HIS A 435 -19.57 -2.03 0.96
C HIS A 435 -18.27 -2.82 1.17
N GLY A 436 -17.99 -3.79 0.34
CA GLY A 436 -16.84 -4.69 0.48
C GLY A 436 -16.02 -4.77 -0.79
N HIS A 437 -14.93 -5.53 -0.69
CA HIS A 437 -14.02 -5.76 -1.80
C HIS A 437 -14.71 -6.52 -2.93
N THR A 438 -14.20 -6.32 -4.13
CA THR A 438 -14.69 -6.94 -5.36
C THR A 438 -13.54 -7.61 -6.12
N ALA A 439 -13.85 -8.66 -6.87
CA ALA A 439 -12.85 -9.56 -7.48
C ALA A 439 -12.52 -9.21 -8.95
N GLU A 440 -12.82 -8.00 -9.41
CA GLU A 440 -12.45 -7.56 -10.74
C GLU A 440 -10.94 -7.34 -10.87
N LYS A 441 -10.45 -7.33 -12.11
CA LYS A 441 -9.07 -6.94 -12.41
C LYS A 441 -8.88 -5.45 -12.12
N VAL A 442 -7.74 -5.11 -11.52
CA VAL A 442 -7.32 -3.72 -11.28
C VAL A 442 -6.43 -3.21 -12.40
N PHE A 443 -6.28 -1.90 -12.54
CA PHE A 443 -5.41 -1.32 -13.56
C PHE A 443 -3.93 -1.54 -13.26
N LEU A 444 -3.11 -1.50 -14.30
CA LEU A 444 -1.65 -1.45 -14.22
C LEU A 444 -1.12 -0.30 -15.07
N ALA A 445 -0.38 0.59 -14.45
CA ALA A 445 0.41 1.60 -15.12
C ALA A 445 1.89 1.44 -14.71
N CYS A 446 2.81 1.57 -15.66
CA CYS A 446 4.23 1.42 -15.39
C CYS A 446 5.06 2.42 -16.19
N TYR A 447 6.11 2.91 -15.55
CA TYR A 447 7.19 3.63 -16.22
C TYR A 447 8.51 2.87 -16.03
N HIS A 448 9.25 2.71 -17.10
CA HIS A 448 10.61 2.18 -17.12
C HIS A 448 11.42 2.99 -18.13
N PRO A 449 12.58 3.55 -17.80
CA PRO A 449 13.34 4.42 -18.71
C PRO A 449 13.67 3.73 -20.04
N GLY A 450 13.94 2.43 -20.03
CA GLY A 450 14.16 1.62 -21.25
C GLY A 450 12.89 1.01 -21.85
N GLY A 451 11.67 1.42 -21.43
CA GLY A 451 10.40 0.94 -21.99
C GLY A 451 10.03 -0.52 -21.68
N LYS A 452 10.76 -1.20 -20.79
CA LYS A 452 10.54 -2.61 -20.43
C LYS A 452 9.46 -2.75 -19.37
N THR A 453 8.21 -2.52 -19.74
CA THR A 453 7.04 -2.61 -18.83
C THR A 453 6.26 -3.90 -19.06
N PRO A 454 5.64 -4.50 -18.02
CA PRO A 454 4.71 -5.60 -18.20
C PRO A 454 3.48 -5.12 -18.99
N LYS A 455 2.83 -6.02 -19.73
CA LYS A 455 1.70 -5.69 -20.61
C LYS A 455 0.62 -6.76 -20.52
N GLY A 456 -0.62 -6.34 -20.82
CA GLY A 456 -1.77 -7.25 -20.90
C GLY A 456 -2.34 -7.57 -19.51
N VAL A 457 -2.76 -8.82 -19.32
CA VAL A 457 -3.34 -9.31 -18.07
C VAL A 457 -2.30 -10.17 -17.36
N ILE A 458 -1.91 -9.79 -16.15
CA ILE A 458 -0.94 -10.52 -15.34
C ILE A 458 -1.51 -10.80 -13.94
N TYR A 459 -0.92 -11.72 -13.21
CA TYR A 459 -1.24 -11.96 -11.80
C TYR A 459 -0.45 -11.00 -10.89
N ASN A 460 -0.96 -10.73 -9.69
CA ASN A 460 -0.26 -9.95 -8.67
C ASN A 460 1.13 -10.55 -8.33
N THR A 461 1.29 -11.88 -8.35
CA THR A 461 2.58 -12.56 -8.17
C THR A 461 3.55 -12.37 -9.34
N ASP A 462 3.06 -12.13 -10.56
CA ASP A 462 3.93 -11.82 -11.71
C ASP A 462 4.53 -10.43 -11.58
N LEU A 463 3.78 -9.51 -10.96
CA LEU A 463 4.26 -8.15 -10.69
C LEU A 463 5.43 -8.17 -9.68
N HIS A 464 5.38 -9.07 -8.69
CA HIS A 464 6.53 -9.34 -7.83
C HIS A 464 7.76 -9.77 -8.64
N ARG A 465 7.60 -10.77 -9.53
CA ARG A 465 8.72 -11.25 -10.36
C ARG A 465 9.32 -10.15 -11.23
N TYR A 466 8.46 -9.29 -11.76
CA TYR A 466 8.93 -8.12 -12.53
C TYR A 466 9.80 -7.20 -11.66
N MET A 467 9.31 -6.75 -10.50
CA MET A 467 10.06 -5.87 -9.58
C MET A 467 11.34 -6.54 -9.06
N ALA A 468 11.24 -7.80 -8.66
CA ALA A 468 12.39 -8.59 -8.20
C ALA A 468 13.46 -8.71 -9.30
N GLY A 469 13.03 -8.94 -10.56
CA GLY A 469 13.91 -8.99 -11.72
C GLY A 469 14.66 -7.68 -11.97
N LEU A 470 14.00 -6.52 -11.81
CA LEU A 470 14.64 -5.19 -11.88
C LEU A 470 15.74 -5.03 -10.83
N LEU A 471 15.58 -5.66 -9.67
CA LEU A 471 16.53 -5.62 -8.55
C LEU A 471 17.53 -6.78 -8.56
N GLY A 472 17.57 -7.61 -9.62
CA GLY A 472 18.54 -8.69 -9.77
C GLY A 472 18.09 -10.05 -9.21
N TRP A 473 16.82 -10.22 -8.86
CA TRP A 473 16.24 -11.49 -8.42
C TRP A 473 15.15 -11.98 -9.40
N PRO A 474 15.51 -12.52 -10.57
CA PRO A 474 14.55 -12.87 -11.62
C PRO A 474 13.57 -13.98 -11.21
N ASN A 475 13.90 -14.76 -10.18
CA ASN A 475 13.05 -15.83 -9.63
C ASN A 475 12.30 -15.40 -8.36
N GLY A 476 12.28 -14.09 -8.03
CA GLY A 476 11.71 -13.58 -6.78
C GLY A 476 12.66 -13.71 -5.59
N VAL A 477 12.18 -13.36 -4.40
CA VAL A 477 13.00 -13.29 -3.18
C VAL A 477 12.80 -14.48 -2.22
N ASP A 478 11.96 -15.46 -2.56
CA ASP A 478 11.61 -16.59 -1.65
C ASP A 478 12.85 -17.37 -1.15
N ALA A 479 13.87 -17.53 -1.99
CA ALA A 479 15.12 -18.19 -1.59
C ALA A 479 15.86 -17.49 -0.43
N LEU A 480 15.63 -16.19 -0.22
CA LEU A 480 16.25 -15.43 0.86
C LEU A 480 15.70 -15.80 2.24
N ASN A 481 14.54 -16.47 2.31
CA ASN A 481 14.02 -17.00 3.58
C ASN A 481 15.01 -17.99 4.22
N GLN A 482 15.79 -18.73 3.42
CA GLN A 482 16.83 -19.65 3.92
C GLN A 482 18.06 -18.93 4.50
N LYS A 483 18.11 -17.60 4.40
CA LYS A 483 19.19 -16.76 4.94
C LYS A 483 18.71 -15.92 6.12
N TYR A 484 17.49 -15.42 6.06
CA TYR A 484 16.98 -14.42 6.99
C TYR A 484 15.91 -14.93 7.96
N PHE A 485 15.11 -15.92 7.56
CA PHE A 485 14.05 -16.49 8.39
C PHE A 485 14.19 -18.01 8.54
N ILE A 486 15.31 -18.43 9.10
CA ILE A 486 15.60 -19.85 9.36
C ILE A 486 14.92 -20.25 10.68
N PRO A 487 14.08 -21.32 10.71
CA PRO A 487 13.47 -21.79 11.95
C PRO A 487 14.54 -22.25 12.95
N HIS A 488 14.38 -21.89 14.24
CA HIS A 488 15.41 -22.08 15.25
C HIS A 488 15.90 -23.53 15.43
N PRO A 489 15.09 -24.61 15.25
CA PRO A 489 15.61 -25.97 15.33
C PRO A 489 16.62 -26.29 14.22
N THR A 490 16.44 -25.67 13.04
CA THR A 490 17.39 -25.77 11.92
C THR A 490 18.60 -24.88 12.16
N LEU A 491 18.37 -23.62 12.55
CA LEU A 491 19.41 -22.62 12.78
C LEU A 491 20.39 -23.06 13.87
N PHE A 492 19.87 -23.62 14.97
CA PHE A 492 20.67 -24.05 16.12
C PHE A 492 20.76 -25.57 16.25
N LYS A 493 20.76 -26.29 15.11
CA LYS A 493 20.89 -27.75 15.10
C LYS A 493 22.11 -28.21 15.95
N GLY A 494 21.85 -29.14 16.86
CA GLY A 494 22.87 -29.68 17.75
C GLY A 494 23.12 -28.88 19.05
N LEU A 495 22.45 -27.73 19.22
CA LEU A 495 22.50 -26.96 20.45
C LEU A 495 21.22 -27.14 21.30
N LYS A 496 21.32 -26.88 22.58
CA LYS A 496 20.17 -26.90 23.49
C LYS A 496 19.38 -25.59 23.32
N THR A 497 18.12 -25.71 22.94
CA THR A 497 17.21 -24.57 22.79
C THR A 497 16.00 -24.68 23.71
N ARG A 498 15.49 -23.56 24.20
CA ARG A 498 14.30 -23.48 25.04
C ARG A 498 13.53 -22.19 24.76
N ILE A 499 12.22 -22.29 24.55
CA ILE A 499 11.34 -21.12 24.47
C ILE A 499 10.88 -20.79 25.90
N LEU A 500 11.14 -19.56 26.30
CA LEU A 500 10.70 -18.98 27.56
C LEU A 500 9.53 -18.02 27.19
N HIS A 501 8.40 -18.21 27.84
CA HIS A 501 7.37 -17.20 27.82
C HIS A 501 7.80 -16.10 28.78
N GLY A 502 7.98 -14.90 28.26
CA GLY A 502 8.48 -13.77 29.01
C GLY A 502 7.59 -13.41 30.19
N ASP A 503 8.17 -12.64 31.06
CA ASP A 503 7.59 -12.14 32.29
C ASP A 503 6.29 -11.30 32.03
N LYS A 504 5.95 -10.41 32.93
CA LYS A 504 4.72 -9.58 32.99
C LYS A 504 4.16 -8.98 31.68
N LYS A 505 4.84 -9.08 30.53
CA LYS A 505 4.39 -8.57 29.21
C LYS A 505 4.19 -9.64 28.14
N GLY A 506 4.38 -10.91 28.45
CA GLY A 506 4.11 -12.01 27.52
C GLY A 506 5.04 -12.09 26.30
N VAL A 507 6.22 -11.44 26.32
CA VAL A 507 7.19 -11.47 25.23
C VAL A 507 7.84 -12.86 25.17
N ALA A 508 7.79 -13.50 24.00
CA ALA A 508 8.48 -14.78 23.81
C ALA A 508 10.00 -14.57 23.67
N ILE A 509 10.77 -15.47 24.32
CA ILE A 509 12.24 -15.44 24.30
C ILE A 509 12.74 -16.84 23.94
N LEU A 510 13.62 -16.93 22.95
CA LEU A 510 14.37 -18.15 22.66
C LEU A 510 15.71 -18.12 23.40
N GLU A 511 15.94 -19.05 24.32
CA GLU A 511 17.24 -19.27 24.93
C GLU A 511 17.97 -20.39 24.19
N VAL A 512 19.22 -20.12 23.79
CA VAL A 512 20.13 -21.08 23.14
C VAL A 512 21.39 -21.18 23.97
N LYS A 513 21.80 -22.42 24.29
CA LYS A 513 23.03 -22.68 25.07
C LYS A 513 24.01 -23.53 24.27
N SER A 514 25.23 -23.04 24.14
CA SER A 514 26.39 -23.82 23.73
C SER A 514 27.30 -24.12 24.92
N SER A 515 28.45 -24.74 24.70
CA SER A 515 29.47 -24.93 25.74
C SER A 515 30.15 -23.64 26.19
N LYS A 516 30.05 -22.56 25.38
CA LYS A 516 30.76 -21.28 25.60
C LYS A 516 29.81 -20.14 25.94
N HIS A 517 28.63 -20.10 25.27
CA HIS A 517 27.77 -18.93 25.24
C HIS A 517 26.31 -19.25 25.54
N THR A 518 25.61 -18.26 26.07
CA THR A 518 24.15 -18.25 26.19
C THR A 518 23.61 -17.09 25.36
N LEU A 519 22.79 -17.40 24.35
CA LEU A 519 22.10 -16.43 23.53
C LEU A 519 20.61 -16.39 23.89
N ARG A 520 20.05 -15.19 24.04
CA ARG A 520 18.61 -14.97 24.17
C ARG A 520 18.11 -14.11 23.01
N ALA A 521 17.21 -14.66 22.21
CA ALA A 521 16.57 -13.94 21.11
C ALA A 521 15.15 -13.54 21.51
N TYR A 522 14.85 -12.27 21.36
CA TYR A 522 13.55 -11.68 21.66
C TYR A 522 12.73 -11.54 20.40
N GLU A 523 11.41 -11.73 20.49
CA GLU A 523 10.55 -11.57 19.33
C GLU A 523 10.40 -10.11 18.89
N ASN A 524 10.24 -9.91 17.57
CA ASN A 524 9.92 -8.64 16.93
C ASN A 524 11.00 -7.55 17.11
N VAL A 525 12.28 -7.96 17.16
CA VAL A 525 13.44 -7.07 17.21
C VAL A 525 14.56 -7.59 16.32
N ASP A 526 15.54 -6.75 16.05
CA ASP A 526 16.70 -7.00 15.17
C ASP A 526 17.99 -7.32 15.93
N TRP A 527 17.89 -7.64 17.22
CA TRP A 527 19.01 -7.91 18.10
C TRP A 527 18.78 -9.12 19.01
N VAL A 528 19.86 -9.65 19.55
CA VAL A 528 19.88 -10.72 20.55
C VAL A 528 20.71 -10.30 21.76
N GLU A 529 20.55 -10.98 22.87
CA GLU A 529 21.43 -10.88 24.04
C GLU A 529 22.40 -12.07 24.02
N LEU A 530 23.70 -11.80 23.95
CA LEU A 530 24.78 -12.78 24.06
C LEU A 530 25.52 -12.56 25.38
N ASP A 531 25.45 -13.51 26.28
CA ASP A 531 26.07 -13.44 27.62
C ASP A 531 25.76 -12.14 28.38
N GLY A 532 24.53 -11.63 28.23
CA GLY A 532 24.05 -10.40 28.86
C GLY A 532 24.32 -9.11 28.05
N GLN A 533 24.99 -9.20 26.89
CA GLN A 533 25.27 -8.04 26.02
C GLN A 533 24.39 -8.06 24.79
N ARG A 534 23.86 -6.90 24.43
CA ARG A 534 23.07 -6.73 23.20
C ARG A 534 23.97 -6.78 21.96
N VAL A 535 23.59 -7.61 20.99
CA VAL A 535 24.25 -7.76 19.69
C VAL A 535 23.20 -7.63 18.58
N GLU A 536 23.40 -6.73 17.64
CA GLU A 536 22.54 -6.59 16.47
C GLU A 536 22.79 -7.73 15.47
N VAL A 537 21.71 -8.27 14.90
CA VAL A 537 21.78 -9.40 13.95
C VAL A 537 21.38 -9.01 12.53
N GLY A 538 21.03 -7.74 12.32
CA GLY A 538 20.82 -7.10 11.01
C GLY A 538 19.48 -7.39 10.33
N SER A 539 18.68 -8.32 10.87
CA SER A 539 17.34 -8.67 10.38
C SER A 539 16.43 -9.00 11.57
N LEU A 540 15.14 -8.96 11.35
CA LEU A 540 14.15 -9.26 12.38
C LEU A 540 14.28 -10.70 12.90
N VAL A 541 14.05 -10.85 14.21
CA VAL A 541 13.75 -12.13 14.86
C VAL A 541 12.23 -12.22 15.05
N VAL A 542 11.61 -13.19 14.39
CA VAL A 542 10.14 -13.35 14.38
C VAL A 542 9.76 -14.63 15.13
N PHE A 543 8.76 -14.53 15.99
CA PHE A 543 8.16 -15.70 16.65
C PHE A 543 6.80 -16.01 16.04
N SER A 544 6.57 -17.27 15.67
CA SER A 544 5.25 -17.77 15.27
C SER A 544 4.64 -18.54 16.46
N PRO A 545 3.63 -17.99 17.12
CA PRO A 545 2.93 -18.66 18.21
C PRO A 545 2.22 -19.94 17.74
N GLU A 546 1.70 -19.95 16.51
CA GLU A 546 0.98 -21.09 15.92
C GLU A 546 1.87 -22.30 15.72
N ARG A 547 3.16 -22.06 15.47
CA ARG A 547 4.17 -23.11 15.24
C ARG A 547 5.07 -23.34 16.44
N GLN A 548 5.04 -22.46 17.44
CA GLN A 548 6.02 -22.43 18.53
C GLN A 548 7.46 -22.40 17.98
N LEU A 549 7.69 -21.56 16.93
CA LEU A 549 8.97 -21.43 16.27
C LEU A 549 9.45 -19.98 16.25
N PHE A 550 10.73 -19.80 16.59
CA PHE A 550 11.46 -18.59 16.28
C PHE A 550 12.11 -18.73 14.91
N TYR A 551 12.08 -17.64 14.16
CA TYR A 551 12.77 -17.48 12.88
C TYR A 551 13.78 -16.35 13.00
N GLY A 552 14.99 -16.59 12.53
CA GLY A 552 16.04 -15.58 12.60
C GLY A 552 17.11 -15.74 11.53
N PRO A 553 18.00 -14.73 11.38
CA PRO A 553 19.02 -14.73 10.35
C PRO A 553 20.21 -15.64 10.70
N ARG A 554 20.88 -16.12 9.64
CA ARG A 554 22.05 -17.01 9.76
C ARG A 554 23.15 -16.51 10.69
N PRO A 555 23.49 -15.19 10.78
CA PRO A 555 24.52 -14.69 11.70
C PRO A 555 24.31 -15.07 13.17
N MET A 556 23.07 -15.28 13.63
CA MET A 556 22.80 -15.71 15.00
C MET A 556 23.50 -17.03 15.37
N ARG A 557 23.70 -17.93 14.41
CA ARG A 557 24.40 -19.21 14.64
C ARG A 557 25.86 -18.98 14.98
N ALA A 558 26.54 -18.09 14.25
CA ALA A 558 27.96 -17.80 14.46
C ALA A 558 28.25 -17.17 15.83
N LEU A 559 27.27 -16.53 16.47
CA LEU A 559 27.42 -15.92 17.81
C LEU A 559 27.56 -16.96 18.93
N VAL A 560 27.17 -18.21 18.70
CA VAL A 560 27.16 -19.26 19.74
C VAL A 560 28.16 -20.40 19.45
N GLU A 561 28.87 -20.38 18.35
CA GLU A 561 29.97 -21.27 17.97
C GLU A 561 31.30 -20.80 18.54
#